data_b5f82d0a42513bee11577e9a6ee097e8
#
_entry.id   b5f82d0a42513bee11577e9a6ee097e8
#
_cell.length_a   1.000
_cell.length_b   1.000
_cell.length_c   1.000
_cell.angle_alpha   90.00
_cell.angle_beta   90.00
_cell.angle_gamma   90.00
#
_symmetry.space_group_name_H-M   'P 1'
#
loop_
_entity.id
_entity.type
_entity.pdbx_description
1 polymer ?
#
loop_
_entity_poly.entity_id
_entity_poly.type
_entity_poly.pdbx_seq_one_letter_code
_entity_poly.pdbx_strand_id
1 'polypeptide(L)'
;SNSVLKLLLCIIEIDYSFWGGKLAGKLDYYRKYSKDLIATISISSANGTTSQKLNNAEMLNSGIELEVGSQLDIIGKDIQWYGNVNYAYNLNRIERLFVTDNSAKTYLRGDFKEGENASTIYAWHYAGVNKDGIPCVEEGSSPDGLRPMNTVYDNTSDATGWLRPQGVKVAPHIMGLTTGFKVYNFDLSLIVTGKFGHKFKRSSFNYPTMGKTGTSKIWVHKDVSKLLDGDKAMPPLLTDTEDSNQMYYDSYYTDAMDYLYHNANHIRFQELNLTWHIPEVWLQKIGFRTAAVYGQINNLGLITANKYKNDPEFPEGTVKPERSFIVGVKFNF
;
A
#
# COMPACT_ATOMS: atom_id res chain seq x y z
N SER A 1 22.73 -16.59 22.19
CA SER A 1 21.49 -16.97 22.87
C SER A 1 20.37 -16.96 21.84
N ASN A 2 19.73 -18.09 21.64
CA ASN A 2 18.56 -18.21 20.78
C ASN A 2 17.40 -17.49 21.48
N SER A 3 17.22 -16.21 21.22
CA SER A 3 16.05 -15.49 21.70
C SER A 3 14.87 -15.85 20.80
N VAL A 4 13.94 -16.58 21.38
CA VAL A 4 12.68 -16.94 20.74
C VAL A 4 11.75 -15.74 20.82
N LEU A 5 11.14 -15.36 19.68
CA LEU A 5 10.07 -14.38 19.61
C LEU A 5 9.02 -14.67 20.70
N LYS A 6 8.80 -13.73 21.60
CA LYS A 6 7.78 -13.83 22.64
C LYS A 6 6.54 -13.07 22.22
N LEU A 7 5.41 -13.73 22.28
CA LEU A 7 4.13 -13.20 21.86
C LEU A 7 3.15 -13.19 23.03
N LEU A 8 2.59 -12.04 23.36
CA LEU A 8 1.41 -11.91 24.22
C LEU A 8 0.23 -11.49 23.35
N LEU A 9 -0.81 -12.30 23.33
CA LEU A 9 -2.01 -12.10 22.52
C LEU A 9 -3.24 -12.04 23.41
N CYS A 10 -4.05 -11.01 23.26
CA CYS A 10 -5.39 -10.89 23.81
C CYS A 10 -6.37 -10.75 22.64
N ILE A 11 -7.40 -11.56 22.63
CA ILE A 11 -8.49 -11.50 21.64
C ILE A 11 -9.81 -11.49 22.39
N ILE A 12 -10.72 -10.62 21.95
CA ILE A 12 -12.13 -10.61 22.36
C ILE A 12 -12.93 -10.79 21.07
N GLU A 13 -13.75 -11.82 21.05
CA GLU A 13 -14.55 -12.21 19.91
C GLU A 13 -16.03 -12.21 20.30
N ILE A 14 -16.89 -11.63 19.48
CA ILE A 14 -18.33 -11.55 19.67
C ILE A 14 -19.01 -11.97 18.38
N ASP A 15 -19.67 -13.11 18.41
CA ASP A 15 -20.55 -13.55 17.34
C ASP A 15 -21.97 -13.07 17.60
N TYR A 16 -22.66 -12.63 16.57
CA TYR A 16 -24.03 -12.19 16.66
C TYR A 16 -24.89 -12.70 15.50
N SER A 17 -26.16 -12.93 15.81
CA SER A 17 -27.15 -13.34 14.81
C SER A 17 -28.50 -12.78 15.19
N PHE A 18 -29.13 -12.06 14.27
CA PHE A 18 -30.45 -11.43 14.47
C PHE A 18 -31.43 -11.88 13.40
N TRP A 19 -32.72 -11.77 13.74
CA TRP A 19 -33.84 -12.05 12.84
C TRP A 19 -33.78 -13.43 12.17
N GLY A 20 -33.45 -14.45 12.97
CA GLY A 20 -33.38 -15.83 12.45
C GLY A 20 -32.24 -16.08 11.47
N GLY A 21 -31.12 -15.37 11.63
CA GLY A 21 -29.95 -15.54 10.79
C GLY A 21 -29.91 -14.60 9.55
N LYS A 22 -30.92 -13.74 9.38
CA LYS A 22 -30.94 -12.79 8.26
C LYS A 22 -29.84 -11.74 8.34
N LEU A 23 -29.38 -11.41 9.54
CA LEU A 23 -28.20 -10.59 9.80
C LEU A 23 -27.32 -11.34 10.78
N ALA A 24 -26.14 -11.71 10.38
CA ALA A 24 -25.18 -12.39 11.24
C ALA A 24 -23.78 -11.81 11.01
N GLY A 25 -22.93 -11.93 12.00
CA GLY A 25 -21.58 -11.44 11.86
C GLY A 25 -20.75 -11.69 13.10
N LYS A 26 -19.55 -11.12 13.05
CA LYS A 26 -18.51 -11.29 14.03
C LYS A 26 -17.81 -9.96 14.26
N LEU A 27 -17.50 -9.67 15.50
CA LEU A 27 -16.69 -8.53 15.90
C LEU A 27 -15.52 -9.02 16.73
N ASP A 28 -14.32 -8.80 16.26
CA ASP A 28 -13.08 -9.15 16.93
C ASP A 28 -12.33 -7.90 17.34
N TYR A 29 -11.84 -7.87 18.56
CA TYR A 29 -10.80 -6.95 19.01
C TYR A 29 -9.58 -7.76 19.40
N TYR A 30 -8.41 -7.35 18.92
CA TYR A 30 -7.16 -7.99 19.29
C TYR A 30 -6.10 -6.99 19.72
N ARG A 31 -5.24 -7.46 20.63
CA ARG A 31 -4.03 -6.76 21.04
C ARG A 31 -2.88 -7.77 21.13
N LYS A 32 -1.89 -7.59 20.27
CA LYS A 32 -0.74 -8.47 20.11
C LYS A 32 0.54 -7.73 20.44
N TYR A 33 1.20 -8.12 21.50
CA TYR A 33 2.49 -7.58 21.89
C TYR A 33 3.59 -8.57 21.52
N SER A 34 4.53 -8.14 20.68
CA SER A 34 5.63 -8.95 20.15
C SER A 34 6.94 -8.41 20.69
N LYS A 35 7.73 -9.27 21.33
CA LYS A 35 9.07 -8.97 21.84
C LYS A 35 10.12 -9.68 21.01
N ASP A 36 11.35 -9.18 21.11
CA ASP A 36 12.52 -9.80 20.47
C ASP A 36 12.39 -9.86 18.94
N LEU A 37 11.75 -8.85 18.32
CA LEU A 37 11.67 -8.75 16.87
C LEU A 37 13.05 -8.50 16.28
N ILE A 38 13.34 -9.24 15.21
CA ILE A 38 14.58 -9.08 14.48
C ILE A 38 14.50 -7.82 13.62
N ALA A 39 15.40 -6.89 13.85
CA ALA A 39 15.61 -5.71 13.02
C ALA A 39 17.05 -5.67 12.52
N THR A 40 17.26 -5.06 11.36
CA THR A 40 18.60 -4.77 10.85
C THR A 40 19.06 -3.49 11.50
N ILE A 41 20.23 -3.50 12.11
CA ILE A 41 20.88 -2.32 12.68
C ILE A 41 22.17 -2.02 11.92
N SER A 42 22.51 -0.73 11.82
CA SER A 42 23.81 -0.30 11.32
C SER A 42 24.86 -0.46 12.41
N ILE A 43 25.98 -1.04 12.07
CA ILE A 43 27.13 -1.20 12.98
C ILE A 43 28.40 -0.65 12.34
N SER A 44 29.41 -0.36 13.18
CA SER A 44 30.69 0.12 12.71
C SER A 44 31.35 -0.88 11.76
N SER A 45 31.86 -0.41 10.64
CA SER A 45 32.62 -1.21 9.66
C SER A 45 33.88 -1.86 10.27
N ALA A 46 34.35 -1.38 11.43
CA ALA A 46 35.42 -2.04 12.20
C ALA A 46 35.08 -3.48 12.61
N ASN A 47 33.80 -3.87 12.61
CA ASN A 47 33.35 -5.23 12.89
C ASN A 47 33.31 -6.15 11.64
N GLY A 48 33.86 -5.69 10.50
CA GLY A 48 33.88 -6.47 9.28
C GLY A 48 32.57 -6.49 8.48
N THR A 49 31.53 -5.84 9.00
CA THR A 49 30.22 -5.64 8.34
C THR A 49 29.63 -4.31 8.75
N THR A 50 28.83 -3.71 7.88
CA THR A 50 28.15 -2.43 8.16
C THR A 50 26.73 -2.60 8.68
N SER A 51 26.21 -3.82 8.74
CA SER A 51 24.88 -4.10 9.25
C SER A 51 24.80 -5.48 9.90
N GLN A 52 23.95 -5.61 10.89
CA GLN A 52 23.70 -6.87 11.60
C GLN A 52 22.20 -7.01 11.92
N LYS A 53 21.70 -8.25 11.84
CA LYS A 53 20.35 -8.58 12.30
C LYS A 53 20.41 -8.97 13.77
N LEU A 54 19.70 -8.23 14.60
CA LEU A 54 19.58 -8.46 16.04
C LEU A 54 18.12 -8.40 16.47
N ASN A 55 17.83 -8.96 17.63
CA ASN A 55 16.57 -8.74 18.31
C ASN A 55 16.57 -7.33 18.89
N ASN A 56 16.03 -6.39 18.13
CA ASN A 56 16.18 -4.97 18.41
C ASN A 56 14.85 -4.27 18.71
N ALA A 57 13.69 -4.91 18.55
CA ALA A 57 12.43 -4.21 18.66
C ALA A 57 11.38 -4.97 19.48
N GLU A 58 10.52 -4.19 20.11
CA GLU A 58 9.24 -4.61 20.68
C GLU A 58 8.13 -3.85 19.95
N MET A 59 7.04 -4.54 19.56
CA MET A 59 5.95 -3.96 18.78
C MET A 59 4.60 -4.36 19.33
N LEU A 60 3.71 -3.38 19.39
CA LEU A 60 2.30 -3.57 19.69
C LEU A 60 1.50 -3.49 18.39
N ASN A 61 0.70 -4.51 18.12
CA ASN A 61 -0.36 -4.47 17.12
C ASN A 61 -1.70 -4.55 17.84
N SER A 62 -2.62 -3.68 17.48
CA SER A 62 -3.99 -3.71 17.97
C SER A 62 -4.94 -3.43 16.82
N GLY A 63 -6.11 -4.05 16.84
CA GLY A 63 -7.05 -3.86 15.75
C GLY A 63 -8.45 -4.31 16.09
N ILE A 64 -9.34 -3.98 15.17
CA ILE A 64 -10.74 -4.37 15.19
C ILE A 64 -11.03 -5.00 13.84
N GLU A 65 -11.66 -6.16 13.85
CA GLU A 65 -12.16 -6.84 12.67
C GLU A 65 -13.67 -6.99 12.80
N LEU A 66 -14.40 -6.64 11.76
CA LEU A 66 -15.86 -6.71 11.69
C LEU A 66 -16.24 -7.50 10.45
N GLU A 67 -17.07 -8.50 10.64
CA GLU A 67 -17.77 -9.21 9.58
C GLU A 67 -19.28 -9.03 9.74
N VAL A 68 -19.97 -8.68 8.66
CA VAL A 68 -21.41 -8.52 8.62
C VAL A 68 -21.94 -9.20 7.37
N GLY A 69 -22.70 -10.26 7.55
CA GLY A 69 -23.40 -10.97 6.48
C GLY A 69 -24.91 -10.79 6.59
N SER A 70 -25.56 -10.66 5.45
CA SER A 70 -27.02 -10.58 5.38
C SER A 70 -27.55 -11.29 4.13
N GLN A 71 -28.70 -11.94 4.30
CA GLN A 71 -29.46 -12.50 3.19
C GLN A 71 -30.93 -12.15 3.38
N LEU A 72 -31.52 -11.55 2.36
CA LEU A 72 -32.90 -11.07 2.38
C LEU A 72 -33.67 -11.63 1.20
N ASP A 73 -34.84 -12.17 1.48
CA ASP A 73 -35.83 -12.52 0.47
C ASP A 73 -36.57 -11.23 0.09
N ILE A 74 -36.48 -10.79 -1.16
CA ILE A 74 -37.14 -9.57 -1.64
C ILE A 74 -38.53 -9.93 -2.19
N ILE A 75 -38.61 -10.96 -3.01
CA ILE A 75 -39.89 -11.49 -3.54
C ILE A 75 -39.88 -13.01 -3.33
N GLY A 76 -40.40 -13.44 -2.21
CA GLY A 76 -40.40 -14.86 -1.83
C GLY A 76 -38.99 -15.45 -1.90
N LYS A 77 -38.86 -16.63 -2.50
CA LYS A 77 -37.55 -17.25 -2.77
C LYS A 77 -37.02 -16.98 -4.18
N ASP A 78 -37.82 -16.29 -4.99
CA ASP A 78 -37.52 -16.08 -6.41
C ASP A 78 -36.52 -14.95 -6.62
N ILE A 79 -36.54 -13.95 -5.73
CA ILE A 79 -35.59 -12.84 -5.76
C ILE A 79 -35.01 -12.67 -4.36
N GLN A 80 -33.74 -12.93 -4.21
CA GLN A 80 -32.99 -12.82 -2.97
C GLN A 80 -31.78 -11.89 -3.18
N TRP A 81 -31.52 -11.06 -2.21
CA TRP A 81 -30.25 -10.33 -2.10
C TRP A 81 -29.41 -10.95 -1.00
N TYR A 82 -28.10 -11.01 -1.21
CA TYR A 82 -27.13 -11.36 -0.19
C TYR A 82 -25.95 -10.41 -0.23
N GLY A 83 -25.34 -10.20 0.92
CA GLY A 83 -24.16 -9.36 1.06
C GLY A 83 -23.34 -9.77 2.27
N ASN A 84 -22.03 -9.60 2.13
CA ASN A 84 -21.07 -9.75 3.22
C ASN A 84 -20.08 -8.59 3.15
N VAL A 85 -19.89 -7.92 4.28
CA VAL A 85 -18.91 -6.86 4.47
C VAL A 85 -17.88 -7.33 5.47
N ASN A 86 -16.61 -7.29 5.10
CA ASN A 86 -15.49 -7.49 5.99
C ASN A 86 -14.73 -6.18 6.12
N TYR A 87 -14.44 -5.77 7.33
CA TYR A 87 -13.67 -4.57 7.62
C TYR A 87 -12.63 -4.88 8.68
N ALA A 88 -11.39 -4.46 8.44
CA ALA A 88 -10.30 -4.56 9.38
C ALA A 88 -9.63 -3.20 9.57
N TYR A 89 -9.43 -2.84 10.82
CA TYR A 89 -8.58 -1.73 11.23
C TYR A 89 -7.41 -2.27 12.03
N ASN A 90 -6.20 -1.99 11.60
CA ASN A 90 -4.99 -2.40 12.29
C ASN A 90 -4.09 -1.18 12.57
N LEU A 91 -3.72 -1.02 13.83
CA LEU A 91 -2.73 -0.06 14.27
C LEU A 91 -1.53 -0.80 14.83
N ASN A 92 -0.34 -0.54 14.30
CA ASN A 92 0.89 -1.01 14.88
C ASN A 92 1.74 0.14 15.40
N ARG A 93 2.54 -0.13 16.42
CA ARG A 93 3.46 0.83 17.03
C ARG A 93 4.70 0.11 17.53
N ILE A 94 5.84 0.67 17.24
CA ILE A 94 7.10 0.25 17.83
C ILE A 94 7.15 0.80 19.26
N GLU A 95 7.07 -0.08 20.25
CA GLU A 95 7.04 0.32 21.67
C GLU A 95 8.44 0.57 22.20
N ARG A 96 9.45 -0.15 21.68
CA ARG A 96 10.83 -0.03 22.13
C ARG A 96 11.82 -0.46 21.06
N LEU A 97 12.93 0.26 20.98
CA LEU A 97 14.13 -0.13 20.26
C LEU A 97 15.30 -0.22 21.23
N PHE A 98 16.09 -1.29 21.15
CA PHE A 98 17.26 -1.47 22.01
C PHE A 98 18.50 -0.75 21.48
N VAL A 99 18.57 -0.60 20.16
CA VAL A 99 19.58 0.18 19.45
C VAL A 99 18.87 1.13 18.50
N THR A 100 19.16 2.41 18.63
CA THR A 100 18.61 3.47 17.80
C THR A 100 19.70 4.07 16.92
N ASP A 101 19.36 4.32 15.67
CA ASP A 101 20.20 5.07 14.72
C ASP A 101 19.31 6.15 14.09
N ASN A 102 19.65 7.41 14.37
CA ASN A 102 18.89 8.58 13.91
C ASN A 102 19.43 9.14 12.59
N SER A 103 20.21 8.37 11.84
CA SER A 103 20.70 8.81 10.56
C SER A 103 19.58 8.89 9.51
N ALA A 104 19.72 9.80 8.54
CA ALA A 104 18.80 9.91 7.42
C ALA A 104 18.65 8.57 6.67
N LYS A 105 19.78 7.88 6.51
CA LYS A 105 19.82 6.58 5.86
C LYS A 105 18.90 5.55 6.51
N THR A 106 18.85 5.52 7.84
CA THR A 106 17.99 4.62 8.62
C THR A 106 16.52 4.92 8.36
N TYR A 107 16.11 6.19 8.45
CA TYR A 107 14.72 6.57 8.21
C TYR A 107 14.27 6.38 6.77
N LEU A 108 15.10 6.75 5.81
CA LEU A 108 14.78 6.62 4.39
C LEU A 108 14.72 5.16 3.91
N ARG A 109 15.41 4.25 4.58
CA ARG A 109 15.29 2.80 4.36
C ARG A 109 14.00 2.21 4.92
N GLY A 110 13.31 2.93 5.79
CA GLY A 110 12.13 2.44 6.50
C GLY A 110 12.46 1.55 7.68
N ASP A 111 13.62 1.75 8.32
CA ASP A 111 13.96 1.09 9.57
C ASP A 111 13.03 1.60 10.70
N PHE A 112 12.88 0.81 11.75
CA PHE A 112 11.95 1.12 12.82
C PHE A 112 12.38 2.35 13.62
N LYS A 113 11.38 3.14 14.03
CA LYS A 113 11.51 4.24 14.96
C LYS A 113 10.60 4.04 16.16
N GLU A 114 11.14 4.22 17.36
CA GLU A 114 10.38 4.09 18.59
C GLU A 114 9.25 5.12 18.67
N GLY A 115 8.07 4.66 19.08
CA GLY A 115 6.86 5.47 19.16
C GLY A 115 6.06 5.57 17.85
N GLU A 116 6.63 5.14 16.73
CA GLU A 116 6.02 5.25 15.40
C GLU A 116 5.42 3.93 14.90
N ASN A 117 4.65 4.03 13.83
CA ASN A 117 4.18 2.85 13.12
C ASN A 117 5.37 2.21 12.36
N ALA A 118 5.45 0.88 12.37
CA ALA A 118 6.54 0.14 11.72
C ALA A 118 6.63 0.36 10.20
N SER A 119 5.57 0.88 9.57
CA SER A 119 5.52 1.21 8.15
C SER A 119 5.56 2.71 7.87
N THR A 120 5.94 3.55 8.84
CA THR A 120 6.04 4.99 8.66
C THR A 120 7.05 5.31 7.56
N ILE A 121 6.65 6.20 6.67
CA ILE A 121 7.45 6.69 5.56
C ILE A 121 8.00 8.05 5.95
N TYR A 122 9.30 8.24 5.75
CA TYR A 122 9.97 9.52 5.91
C TYR A 122 10.45 10.04 4.57
N ALA A 123 10.42 11.35 4.41
CA ALA A 123 10.93 12.01 3.22
C ALA A 123 11.49 13.39 3.56
N TRP A 124 12.37 13.87 2.69
CA TRP A 124 12.82 15.27 2.69
C TRP A 124 11.66 16.16 2.25
N HIS A 125 11.50 17.28 2.93
CA HIS A 125 10.57 18.31 2.46
C HIS A 125 11.25 19.19 1.43
N TYR A 126 10.83 19.04 0.18
CA TYR A 126 11.37 19.84 -0.93
C TYR A 126 10.98 21.31 -0.82
N ALA A 127 11.96 22.18 -0.75
CA ALA A 127 11.78 23.62 -0.54
C ALA A 127 12.13 24.47 -1.79
N GLY A 128 12.21 23.85 -2.96
CA GLY A 128 12.55 24.52 -4.20
C GLY A 128 14.03 24.48 -4.51
N VAL A 129 14.52 25.47 -5.27
CA VAL A 129 15.92 25.61 -5.66
C VAL A 129 16.49 26.94 -5.12
N ASN A 130 17.77 26.94 -4.78
CA ASN A 130 18.46 28.17 -4.41
C ASN A 130 18.84 29.02 -5.64
N LYS A 131 19.51 30.16 -5.42
CA LYS A 131 19.98 31.07 -6.48
C LYS A 131 20.93 30.41 -7.49
N ASP A 132 21.60 29.35 -7.08
CA ASP A 132 22.58 28.63 -7.91
C ASP A 132 21.90 27.44 -8.64
N GLY A 133 20.58 27.32 -8.57
CA GLY A 133 19.82 26.23 -9.20
C GLY A 133 19.90 24.90 -8.43
N ILE A 134 20.45 24.87 -7.22
CA ILE A 134 20.61 23.66 -6.42
C ILE A 134 19.30 23.40 -5.66
N PRO A 135 18.74 22.19 -5.72
CA PRO A 135 17.58 21.80 -4.94
C PRO A 135 17.84 21.92 -3.45
N CYS A 136 16.85 22.39 -2.72
CA CYS A 136 16.92 22.58 -1.28
C CYS A 136 15.82 21.80 -0.54
N VAL A 137 16.14 21.44 0.69
CA VAL A 137 15.18 20.94 1.66
C VAL A 137 14.96 21.99 2.74
N GLU A 138 13.80 21.95 3.36
CA GLU A 138 13.50 22.80 4.50
C GLU A 138 14.31 22.37 5.73
N GLU A 139 14.99 23.32 6.36
CA GLU A 139 15.69 23.12 7.61
C GLU A 139 15.32 24.22 8.60
N GLY A 140 14.69 23.83 9.72
CA GLY A 140 14.19 24.79 10.71
C GLY A 140 15.26 25.58 11.45
N SER A 141 16.54 25.17 11.38
CA SER A 141 17.68 25.84 12.04
C SER A 141 18.48 26.76 11.11
N SER A 142 18.21 26.72 9.81
CA SER A 142 18.89 27.62 8.85
C SER A 142 18.29 29.03 8.88
N PRO A 143 19.09 30.10 8.77
CA PRO A 143 18.59 31.48 8.77
C PRO A 143 17.57 31.80 7.65
N ASP A 144 17.70 31.13 6.52
CA ASP A 144 16.80 31.24 5.37
C ASP A 144 15.80 30.07 5.29
N GLY A 145 15.86 29.13 6.25
CA GLY A 145 15.02 27.94 6.27
C GLY A 145 15.34 26.92 5.17
N LEU A 146 16.42 27.13 4.41
CA LEU A 146 16.76 26.32 3.26
C LEU A 146 18.14 25.68 3.42
N ARG A 147 18.25 24.41 3.06
CA ARG A 147 19.51 23.72 3.00
C ARG A 147 19.73 23.06 1.66
N PRO A 148 20.84 23.38 0.98
CA PRO A 148 21.18 22.75 -0.30
C PRO A 148 21.37 21.24 -0.13
N MET A 149 20.82 20.44 -1.05
CA MET A 149 20.83 18.98 -0.96
C MET A 149 22.22 18.36 -0.89
N ASN A 150 23.21 18.95 -1.58
CA ASN A 150 24.59 18.49 -1.53
C ASN A 150 25.21 18.56 -0.14
N THR A 151 24.78 19.51 0.69
CA THR A 151 25.27 19.64 2.08
C THR A 151 24.50 18.75 3.06
N VAL A 152 23.25 18.42 2.77
CA VAL A 152 22.44 17.50 3.57
C VAL A 152 22.99 16.09 3.49
N TYR A 153 23.45 15.69 2.32
CA TYR A 153 23.95 14.34 2.08
C TYR A 153 25.19 14.01 2.89
N ASP A 154 26.08 14.99 3.04
CA ASP A 154 27.33 14.82 3.77
C ASP A 154 27.12 14.78 5.30
N ASN A 155 26.00 15.31 5.80
CA ASN A 155 25.66 15.37 7.21
C ASN A 155 24.51 14.44 7.58
N THR A 156 24.72 13.13 7.41
CA THR A 156 23.69 12.11 7.63
C THR A 156 23.58 11.61 9.06
N SER A 157 24.36 12.15 10.00
CA SER A 157 24.47 11.62 11.36
C SER A 157 23.24 11.88 12.24
N ASP A 158 22.52 12.99 12.01
CA ASP A 158 21.25 13.28 12.66
C ASP A 158 20.31 14.02 11.70
N ALA A 159 19.33 13.33 11.19
CA ALA A 159 18.36 13.88 10.24
C ALA A 159 16.96 14.02 10.82
N THR A 160 16.81 13.87 12.14
CA THR A 160 15.48 13.89 12.79
C THR A 160 14.75 15.22 12.61
N GLY A 161 15.49 16.34 12.49
CA GLY A 161 14.93 17.67 12.28
C GLY A 161 14.55 17.97 10.82
N TRP A 162 14.99 17.16 9.84
CA TRP A 162 14.89 17.47 8.43
C TRP A 162 13.94 16.53 7.69
N LEU A 163 13.87 15.29 8.14
CA LEU A 163 12.94 14.30 7.61
C LEU A 163 11.56 14.47 8.23
N ARG A 164 10.55 14.45 7.40
CA ARG A 164 9.16 14.54 7.81
C ARG A 164 8.41 13.26 7.54
N PRO A 165 7.56 12.79 8.49
CA PRO A 165 6.70 11.65 8.25
C PRO A 165 5.66 12.01 7.18
N GLN A 166 5.55 11.17 6.17
CA GLN A 166 4.58 11.32 5.09
C GLN A 166 3.29 10.53 5.32
N GLY A 167 3.29 9.65 6.29
CA GLY A 167 2.25 8.68 6.60
C GLY A 167 2.78 7.26 6.62
N VAL A 168 1.91 6.29 6.43
CA VAL A 168 2.25 4.87 6.50
C VAL A 168 2.13 4.20 5.14
N LYS A 169 2.99 3.20 4.89
CA LYS A 169 3.00 2.42 3.65
C LYS A 169 1.91 1.34 3.65
N VAL A 170 1.62 0.76 4.80
CA VAL A 170 0.62 -0.30 4.96
C VAL A 170 -0.72 0.33 5.32
N ALA A 171 -1.78 -0.04 4.60
CA ALA A 171 -3.11 0.48 4.85
C ALA A 171 -3.63 0.06 6.23
N PRO A 172 -3.96 1.00 7.13
CA PRO A 172 -4.56 0.67 8.41
C PRO A 172 -6.03 0.23 8.28
N HIS A 173 -6.73 0.65 7.24
CA HIS A 173 -8.11 0.28 6.98
C HIS A 173 -8.20 -0.57 5.72
N ILE A 174 -8.72 -1.78 5.87
CA ILE A 174 -8.95 -2.72 4.76
C ILE A 174 -10.42 -3.12 4.81
N MET A 175 -11.08 -3.12 3.66
CA MET A 175 -12.45 -3.57 3.53
C MET A 175 -12.65 -4.49 2.33
N GLY A 176 -13.57 -5.41 2.48
CA GLY A 176 -14.09 -6.26 1.43
C GLY A 176 -15.61 -6.21 1.42
N LEU A 177 -16.20 -6.20 0.26
CA LEU A 177 -17.63 -6.32 0.03
C LEU A 177 -17.85 -7.40 -1.00
N THR A 178 -18.62 -8.41 -0.63
CA THR A 178 -19.24 -9.33 -1.58
C THR A 178 -20.73 -9.07 -1.55
N THR A 179 -21.35 -8.81 -2.69
CA THR A 179 -22.79 -8.63 -2.79
C THR A 179 -23.32 -9.29 -4.04
N GLY A 180 -24.57 -9.73 -4.00
CA GLY A 180 -25.16 -10.38 -5.14
C GLY A 180 -26.69 -10.52 -5.04
N PHE A 181 -27.26 -10.92 -6.17
CA PHE A 181 -28.69 -11.19 -6.31
C PHE A 181 -28.88 -12.56 -6.92
N LYS A 182 -29.75 -13.34 -6.31
CA LYS A 182 -30.34 -14.53 -6.92
C LYS A 182 -31.69 -14.14 -7.47
N VAL A 183 -31.87 -14.31 -8.77
CA VAL A 183 -33.10 -13.99 -9.50
C VAL A 183 -33.50 -15.22 -10.31
N TYR A 184 -34.49 -15.96 -9.81
CA TYR A 184 -34.87 -17.29 -10.34
C TYR A 184 -33.66 -18.23 -10.42
N ASN A 185 -33.24 -18.57 -11.62
CA ASN A 185 -32.10 -19.46 -11.87
C ASN A 185 -30.78 -18.72 -12.12
N PHE A 186 -30.77 -17.40 -11.99
CA PHE A 186 -29.56 -16.59 -12.16
C PHE A 186 -28.99 -16.16 -10.83
N ASP A 187 -27.68 -16.21 -10.69
CA ASP A 187 -26.93 -15.68 -9.55
C ASP A 187 -25.89 -14.68 -10.07
N LEU A 188 -26.05 -13.42 -9.71
CA LEU A 188 -25.12 -12.35 -10.04
C LEU A 188 -24.40 -11.92 -8.78
N SER A 189 -23.05 -11.92 -8.79
CA SER A 189 -22.25 -11.47 -7.65
C SER A 189 -21.15 -10.51 -8.07
N LEU A 190 -20.83 -9.60 -7.14
CA LEU A 190 -19.79 -8.60 -7.28
C LEU A 190 -18.89 -8.64 -6.03
N ILE A 191 -17.57 -8.64 -6.24
CA ILE A 191 -16.57 -8.53 -5.20
C ILE A 191 -15.82 -7.21 -5.35
N VAL A 192 -15.78 -6.44 -4.27
CA VAL A 192 -15.10 -5.14 -4.19
C VAL A 192 -14.17 -5.15 -2.99
N THR A 193 -12.99 -4.59 -3.14
CA THR A 193 -12.04 -4.38 -2.04
C THR A 193 -11.65 -2.92 -1.93
N GLY A 194 -11.32 -2.47 -0.72
CA GLY A 194 -10.86 -1.11 -0.46
C GLY A 194 -9.71 -1.08 0.52
N LYS A 195 -8.75 -0.18 0.31
CA LYS A 195 -7.65 0.08 1.23
C LYS A 195 -7.51 1.57 1.43
N PHE A 196 -7.41 2.02 2.70
CA PHE A 196 -7.44 3.44 3.03
C PHE A 196 -6.43 3.78 4.14
N GLY A 197 -6.05 5.07 4.18
CA GLY A 197 -5.19 5.62 5.23
C GLY A 197 -3.70 5.42 4.99
N HIS A 198 -3.28 5.08 3.78
CA HIS A 198 -1.88 4.85 3.47
C HIS A 198 -1.39 5.67 2.28
N LYS A 199 -0.08 5.63 2.08
CA LYS A 199 0.63 6.33 1.02
C LYS A 199 1.37 5.34 0.13
N PHE A 200 1.56 5.73 -1.12
CA PHE A 200 2.45 5.02 -2.04
C PHE A 200 3.46 6.00 -2.63
N LYS A 201 4.61 5.48 -2.99
CA LYS A 201 5.63 6.25 -3.69
C LYS A 201 5.40 6.13 -5.20
N ARG A 202 5.32 7.27 -5.86
CA ARG A 202 5.30 7.35 -7.31
C ARG A 202 6.72 7.20 -7.84
N SER A 203 6.90 6.52 -8.96
CA SER A 203 8.19 6.46 -9.63
C SER A 203 8.65 7.85 -10.05
N SER A 204 9.93 8.12 -9.90
CA SER A 204 10.60 9.36 -10.28
C SER A 204 11.47 9.15 -11.51
N PHE A 205 12.08 10.21 -11.98
CA PHE A 205 13.08 10.13 -13.04
C PHE A 205 14.35 9.44 -12.54
N ASN A 206 14.95 8.66 -13.41
CA ASN A 206 16.30 8.17 -13.18
C ASN A 206 17.27 9.03 -13.99
N TYR A 207 17.76 10.10 -13.38
CA TYR A 207 18.68 11.05 -14.00
C TYR A 207 19.97 10.42 -14.55
N PRO A 208 20.62 9.45 -13.87
CA PRO A 208 21.84 8.81 -14.39
C PRO A 208 21.65 8.11 -15.72
N THR A 209 20.44 7.66 -16.02
CA THR A 209 20.15 6.94 -17.26
C THR A 209 19.66 7.85 -18.38
N MET A 210 19.27 9.09 -18.09
CA MET A 210 18.75 10.02 -19.09
C MET A 210 19.79 10.44 -20.13
N GLY A 211 21.08 10.40 -19.81
CA GLY A 211 22.15 10.83 -20.71
C GLY A 211 22.98 9.75 -21.39
N LYS A 212 22.90 8.52 -20.92
CA LYS A 212 23.93 7.51 -21.27
C LYS A 212 23.62 6.57 -22.43
N THR A 213 22.40 6.34 -22.85
CA THR A 213 22.17 5.26 -23.83
C THR A 213 20.94 5.36 -24.71
N GLY A 214 20.26 6.47 -24.88
CA GLY A 214 19.04 6.49 -25.71
C GLY A 214 17.94 5.46 -25.31
N THR A 215 18.21 4.64 -24.31
CA THR A 215 17.34 3.64 -23.72
C THR A 215 16.80 4.09 -22.39
N SER A 216 17.02 5.33 -21.99
CA SER A 216 16.28 5.87 -20.87
C SER A 216 14.81 5.69 -21.23
N LYS A 217 14.25 4.65 -20.71
CA LYS A 217 12.80 4.54 -20.58
C LYS A 217 12.45 5.69 -19.66
N ILE A 218 12.34 6.86 -20.24
CA ILE A 218 11.65 7.96 -19.66
C ILE A 218 10.24 7.41 -19.55
N TRP A 219 9.97 6.74 -18.46
CA TRP A 219 8.63 6.47 -17.98
C TRP A 219 8.10 7.82 -17.55
N VAL A 220 8.03 8.59 -18.58
CA VAL A 220 7.76 9.95 -18.51
C VAL A 220 6.37 10.00 -17.96
N HIS A 221 6.37 10.36 -16.75
CA HIS A 221 5.21 10.99 -16.22
C HIS A 221 4.69 11.92 -17.31
N LYS A 222 3.40 11.88 -17.58
CA LYS A 222 2.71 12.90 -18.38
C LYS A 222 3.06 14.34 -17.93
N ASP A 223 3.81 14.45 -16.85
CA ASP A 223 4.25 15.67 -16.19
C ASP A 223 5.67 16.13 -16.57
N VAL A 224 6.38 15.45 -17.49
CA VAL A 224 7.65 15.99 -18.02
C VAL A 224 7.48 17.34 -18.66
N SER A 225 6.34 17.54 -19.35
CA SER A 225 6.02 18.87 -19.86
C SER A 225 6.00 19.91 -18.74
N LYS A 226 5.48 19.59 -17.57
CA LYS A 226 5.45 20.48 -16.42
C LYS A 226 6.83 20.75 -15.84
N LEU A 227 7.73 19.76 -15.82
CA LEU A 227 9.14 19.95 -15.49
C LEU A 227 9.80 20.94 -16.46
N LEU A 228 9.55 20.77 -17.74
CA LEU A 228 10.08 21.64 -18.79
C LEU A 228 9.45 23.03 -18.76
N ASP A 229 8.20 23.15 -18.35
CA ASP A 229 7.46 24.41 -18.19
C ASP A 229 7.81 25.16 -16.89
N GLY A 230 8.76 24.65 -16.09
CA GLY A 230 9.23 25.30 -14.86
C GLY A 230 8.23 25.26 -13.72
N ASP A 231 7.41 24.20 -13.62
CA ASP A 231 6.54 23.98 -12.46
C ASP A 231 7.38 23.94 -11.19
N LYS A 232 7.20 24.93 -10.31
CA LYS A 232 7.95 25.08 -9.05
C LYS A 232 7.71 23.94 -8.06
N ALA A 233 6.70 23.11 -8.30
CA ALA A 233 6.43 21.92 -7.50
C ALA A 233 7.29 20.71 -7.87
N MET A 234 8.08 20.81 -8.94
CA MET A 234 8.94 19.75 -9.43
C MET A 234 10.39 20.25 -9.48
N PRO A 235 11.37 19.41 -9.12
CA PRO A 235 12.77 19.80 -9.22
C PRO A 235 13.15 20.04 -10.68
N PRO A 236 14.02 21.01 -10.97
CA PRO A 236 14.46 21.30 -12.32
C PRO A 236 15.25 20.12 -12.90
N LEU A 237 15.22 19.98 -14.23
CA LEU A 237 16.12 19.08 -14.92
C LEU A 237 17.56 19.57 -14.71
N LEU A 238 18.41 18.68 -14.21
CA LEU A 238 19.84 18.94 -14.14
C LEU A 238 20.40 18.81 -15.54
N THR A 239 20.98 19.88 -16.06
CA THR A 239 21.49 19.96 -17.44
C THR A 239 22.96 19.62 -17.54
N ASP A 240 23.70 19.64 -16.44
CA ASP A 240 25.14 19.37 -16.44
C ASP A 240 25.43 17.97 -15.93
N THR A 241 25.99 17.13 -16.80
CA THR A 241 26.28 15.72 -16.53
C THR A 241 27.70 15.48 -16.00
N GLU A 242 28.52 16.51 -15.93
CA GLU A 242 29.94 16.39 -15.55
C GLU A 242 30.21 16.72 -14.08
N ASP A 243 29.23 17.28 -13.38
CA ASP A 243 29.36 17.59 -11.96
C ASP A 243 29.30 16.32 -11.09
N SER A 244 30.34 16.12 -10.27
CA SER A 244 30.40 15.04 -9.29
C SER A 244 29.24 15.04 -8.28
N ASN A 245 28.60 16.20 -8.09
CA ASN A 245 27.42 16.34 -7.25
C ASN A 245 26.15 15.71 -7.87
N GLN A 246 26.13 15.46 -9.16
CA GLN A 246 24.96 14.93 -9.86
C GLN A 246 24.52 13.56 -9.33
N MET A 247 25.46 12.71 -8.95
CA MET A 247 25.16 11.41 -8.36
C MET A 247 24.37 11.53 -7.04
N TYR A 248 24.59 12.60 -6.29
CA TYR A 248 23.84 12.89 -5.07
C TYR A 248 22.43 13.37 -5.37
N TYR A 249 22.25 14.22 -6.37
CA TYR A 249 20.94 14.71 -6.77
C TYR A 249 20.04 13.59 -7.28
N ASP A 250 20.59 12.63 -7.99
CA ASP A 250 19.86 11.50 -8.53
C ASP A 250 19.15 10.69 -7.46
N SER A 251 19.85 10.35 -6.38
CA SER A 251 19.26 9.56 -5.30
C SER A 251 18.19 10.34 -4.53
N TYR A 252 18.33 11.65 -4.41
CA TYR A 252 17.35 12.50 -3.75
C TYR A 252 16.07 12.63 -4.55
N TYR A 253 16.19 12.93 -5.85
CA TYR A 253 15.05 13.09 -6.73
C TYR A 253 14.31 11.77 -6.96
N THR A 254 15.03 10.65 -6.92
CA THR A 254 14.45 9.35 -7.18
C THR A 254 13.87 8.71 -5.93
N ASP A 255 14.38 9.01 -4.73
CA ASP A 255 14.11 8.14 -3.61
C ASP A 255 13.49 8.80 -2.38
N ALA A 256 13.66 10.08 -2.16
CA ALA A 256 13.48 10.60 -0.82
C ALA A 256 12.65 11.88 -0.68
N MET A 257 12.13 12.44 -1.77
CA MET A 257 11.36 13.70 -1.72
C MET A 257 9.89 13.49 -1.41
N ASP A 258 9.29 14.35 -0.60
CA ASP A 258 7.90 14.28 -0.16
C ASP A 258 6.88 14.37 -1.29
N TYR A 259 7.17 15.10 -2.38
CA TYR A 259 6.29 15.19 -3.55
C TYR A 259 6.12 13.86 -4.30
N LEU A 260 6.94 12.85 -4.01
CA LEU A 260 6.81 11.51 -4.58
C LEU A 260 5.74 10.66 -3.86
N TYR A 261 5.34 11.05 -2.64
CA TYR A 261 4.42 10.26 -1.84
C TYR A 261 2.99 10.77 -1.96
N HIS A 262 2.11 9.93 -2.46
CA HIS A 262 0.73 10.26 -2.76
C HIS A 262 -0.26 9.42 -1.98
N ASN A 263 -1.50 9.90 -1.94
CA ASN A 263 -2.61 9.17 -1.34
C ASN A 263 -2.83 7.85 -2.08
N ALA A 264 -2.79 6.74 -1.33
CA ALA A 264 -2.96 5.39 -1.85
C ALA A 264 -4.38 4.83 -1.62
N ASN A 265 -5.31 5.65 -1.12
CA ASN A 265 -6.70 5.22 -0.95
C ASN A 265 -7.29 4.79 -2.28
N HIS A 266 -7.87 3.61 -2.30
CA HIS A 266 -8.48 3.07 -3.50
C HIS A 266 -9.57 2.06 -3.21
N ILE A 267 -10.44 1.89 -4.20
CA ILE A 267 -11.46 0.85 -4.26
C ILE A 267 -11.25 0.09 -5.57
N ARG A 268 -11.13 -1.22 -5.47
CA ARG A 268 -10.92 -2.13 -6.60
C ARG A 268 -12.13 -3.03 -6.77
N PHE A 269 -12.69 -3.02 -7.97
CA PHE A 269 -13.72 -3.96 -8.40
C PHE A 269 -13.02 -5.22 -8.90
N GLN A 270 -12.99 -6.24 -8.04
CA GLN A 270 -12.19 -7.45 -8.25
C GLN A 270 -12.81 -8.40 -9.25
N GLU A 271 -14.10 -8.69 -9.05
CA GLU A 271 -14.77 -9.77 -9.77
C GLU A 271 -16.26 -9.47 -9.95
N LEU A 272 -16.76 -9.74 -11.13
CA LEU A 272 -18.19 -9.85 -11.43
C LEU A 272 -18.44 -11.26 -11.97
N ASN A 273 -19.38 -11.98 -11.36
CA ASN A 273 -19.73 -13.34 -11.73
C ASN A 273 -21.23 -13.43 -12.01
N LEU A 274 -21.60 -14.02 -13.12
CA LEU A 274 -22.97 -14.36 -13.48
C LEU A 274 -23.06 -15.87 -13.70
N THR A 275 -23.88 -16.55 -12.90
CA THR A 275 -24.13 -17.99 -13.04
C THR A 275 -25.59 -18.22 -13.39
N TRP A 276 -25.83 -19.03 -14.40
CA TRP A 276 -27.14 -19.53 -14.76
C TRP A 276 -27.24 -21.02 -14.39
N HIS A 277 -28.11 -21.33 -13.45
CA HIS A 277 -28.44 -22.70 -13.06
C HIS A 277 -29.48 -23.25 -14.02
N ILE A 278 -29.15 -24.31 -14.73
CA ILE A 278 -30.06 -24.92 -15.72
C ILE A 278 -31.21 -25.58 -14.95
N PRO A 279 -32.47 -25.31 -15.32
CA PRO A 279 -33.62 -25.86 -14.63
C PRO A 279 -33.61 -27.41 -14.61
N GLU A 280 -33.87 -28.01 -13.46
CA GLU A 280 -33.85 -29.47 -13.27
C GLU A 280 -34.75 -30.24 -14.23
N VAL A 281 -35.88 -29.64 -14.64
CA VAL A 281 -36.81 -30.25 -15.59
C VAL A 281 -36.15 -30.54 -16.95
N TRP A 282 -35.15 -29.74 -17.31
CA TRP A 282 -34.39 -29.97 -18.55
C TRP A 282 -33.31 -31.04 -18.36
N LEU A 283 -32.69 -31.07 -17.18
CA LEU A 283 -31.59 -31.96 -16.87
C LEU A 283 -32.02 -33.42 -16.67
N GLN A 284 -33.19 -33.63 -16.09
CA GLN A 284 -33.77 -34.98 -15.89
C GLN A 284 -33.88 -35.76 -17.20
N LYS A 285 -34.13 -35.07 -18.32
CA LYS A 285 -34.24 -35.69 -19.63
C LYS A 285 -32.94 -36.26 -20.18
N ILE A 286 -31.81 -35.77 -19.67
CA ILE A 286 -30.46 -36.10 -20.15
C ILE A 286 -29.57 -36.75 -19.09
N GLY A 287 -30.17 -37.10 -17.90
CA GLY A 287 -29.48 -37.86 -16.87
C GLY A 287 -28.54 -37.09 -15.96
N PHE A 288 -28.59 -35.76 -15.97
CA PHE A 288 -27.80 -34.91 -15.04
C PHE A 288 -28.64 -34.53 -13.82
N ARG A 289 -27.95 -34.41 -12.65
CA ARG A 289 -28.59 -33.90 -11.42
C ARG A 289 -28.59 -32.38 -11.38
N THR A 290 -27.44 -31.77 -11.66
CA THR A 290 -27.30 -30.31 -11.69
C THR A 290 -26.39 -29.89 -12.83
N ALA A 291 -26.67 -28.75 -13.44
CA ALA A 291 -25.78 -28.10 -14.38
C ALA A 291 -25.88 -26.59 -14.26
N ALA A 292 -24.78 -25.91 -14.48
CA ALA A 292 -24.71 -24.45 -14.49
C ALA A 292 -23.71 -23.95 -15.55
N VAL A 293 -24.04 -22.83 -16.15
CA VAL A 293 -23.15 -22.06 -17.02
C VAL A 293 -22.77 -20.79 -16.26
N TYR A 294 -21.50 -20.46 -16.22
CA TYR A 294 -21.05 -19.24 -15.57
C TYR A 294 -20.12 -18.43 -16.44
N GLY A 295 -20.22 -17.12 -16.29
CA GLY A 295 -19.31 -16.14 -16.85
C GLY A 295 -18.73 -15.28 -15.72
N GLN A 296 -17.42 -15.05 -15.76
CA GLN A 296 -16.70 -14.29 -14.74
C GLN A 296 -15.80 -13.26 -15.43
N ILE A 297 -15.78 -12.06 -14.88
CA ILE A 297 -14.89 -10.98 -15.30
C ILE A 297 -14.06 -10.60 -14.09
N ASN A 298 -12.73 -10.67 -14.22
CA ASN A 298 -11.80 -10.23 -13.17
C ASN A 298 -11.19 -8.87 -13.53
N ASN A 299 -10.78 -8.14 -12.48
CA ASN A 299 -10.14 -6.82 -12.62
C ASN A 299 -10.99 -5.82 -13.41
N LEU A 300 -12.25 -5.62 -13.00
CA LEU A 300 -13.18 -4.74 -13.69
C LEU A 300 -12.70 -3.29 -13.70
N GLY A 301 -12.10 -2.82 -12.58
CA GLY A 301 -11.64 -1.45 -12.51
C GLY A 301 -11.16 -1.03 -11.14
N LEU A 302 -10.66 0.20 -11.10
CA LEU A 302 -10.06 0.82 -9.92
C LEU A 302 -10.52 2.28 -9.82
N ILE A 303 -10.93 2.68 -8.62
CA ILE A 303 -11.12 4.07 -8.23
C ILE A 303 -10.00 4.42 -7.25
N THR A 304 -9.23 5.46 -7.53
CA THR A 304 -8.11 5.89 -6.70
C THR A 304 -8.21 7.35 -6.35
N ALA A 305 -7.77 7.71 -5.14
CA ALA A 305 -7.81 9.08 -4.62
C ALA A 305 -6.62 9.94 -5.09
N ASN A 306 -5.61 9.36 -5.75
CA ASN A 306 -4.49 10.15 -6.23
C ASN A 306 -4.80 10.84 -7.57
N LYS A 307 -4.31 12.09 -7.70
CA LYS A 307 -4.56 12.92 -8.89
C LYS A 307 -4.02 12.34 -10.20
N TYR A 308 -3.07 11.43 -10.12
CA TYR A 308 -2.43 10.81 -11.29
C TYR A 308 -3.17 9.56 -11.78
N LYS A 309 -4.17 9.09 -11.04
CA LYS A 309 -4.90 7.84 -11.30
C LYS A 309 -4.00 6.61 -11.39
N ASN A 310 -2.85 6.67 -10.71
CA ASN A 310 -1.93 5.55 -10.62
C ASN A 310 -2.50 4.50 -9.68
N ASP A 311 -2.28 3.24 -10.02
CA ASP A 311 -2.63 2.13 -9.16
C ASP A 311 -1.62 2.02 -8.01
N PRO A 312 -2.04 2.21 -6.73
CA PRO A 312 -1.12 2.18 -5.62
C PRO A 312 -0.50 0.80 -5.33
N GLU A 313 -1.16 -0.27 -5.76
CA GLU A 313 -0.68 -1.65 -5.56
C GLU A 313 0.29 -2.08 -6.66
N PHE A 314 0.19 -1.45 -7.83
CA PHE A 314 1.01 -1.75 -9.01
C PHE A 314 1.70 -0.47 -9.49
N PRO A 315 2.84 -0.09 -8.87
CA PRO A 315 3.58 1.09 -9.29
C PRO A 315 3.94 1.07 -10.77
N GLU A 316 4.20 2.23 -11.32
CA GLU A 316 4.62 2.36 -12.72
C GLU A 316 5.86 1.49 -13.00
N GLY A 317 5.84 0.78 -14.12
CA GLY A 317 6.88 -0.19 -14.48
C GLY A 317 6.65 -1.60 -13.98
N THR A 318 5.63 -1.86 -13.16
CA THR A 318 5.22 -3.21 -12.80
C THR A 318 4.11 -3.73 -13.71
N VAL A 319 4.04 -5.05 -13.82
CA VAL A 319 2.95 -5.69 -14.57
C VAL A 319 1.66 -5.57 -13.77
N LYS A 320 0.68 -4.87 -14.32
CA LYS A 320 -0.66 -4.79 -13.75
C LYS A 320 -1.46 -6.02 -14.12
N PRO A 321 -2.33 -6.51 -13.22
CA PRO A 321 -3.24 -7.58 -13.59
C PRO A 321 -4.20 -7.08 -14.67
N GLU A 322 -4.27 -7.79 -15.76
CA GLU A 322 -5.17 -7.49 -16.86
C GLU A 322 -6.59 -7.95 -16.57
N ARG A 323 -7.55 -7.35 -17.27
CA ARG A 323 -8.92 -7.82 -17.23
C ARG A 323 -9.01 -9.18 -17.91
N SER A 324 -9.54 -10.18 -17.21
CA SER A 324 -9.74 -11.52 -17.76
C SER A 324 -11.22 -11.90 -17.81
N PHE A 325 -11.58 -12.68 -18.81
CA PHE A 325 -12.92 -13.21 -18.99
C PHE A 325 -12.85 -14.73 -18.94
N ILE A 326 -13.68 -15.32 -18.12
CA ILE A 326 -13.75 -16.76 -17.94
C ILE A 326 -15.19 -17.19 -18.24
N VAL A 327 -15.37 -18.22 -19.04
CA VAL A 327 -16.65 -18.88 -19.24
C VAL A 327 -16.49 -20.35 -18.97
N GLY A 328 -17.40 -20.92 -18.23
CA GLY A 328 -17.33 -22.32 -17.86
C GLY A 328 -18.69 -22.95 -17.67
N VAL A 329 -18.67 -24.29 -17.66
CA VAL A 329 -19.86 -25.11 -17.41
C VAL A 329 -19.52 -26.11 -16.30
N LYS A 330 -20.44 -26.28 -15.38
CA LYS A 330 -20.36 -27.28 -14.30
C LYS A 330 -21.49 -28.31 -14.48
N PHE A 331 -21.15 -29.57 -14.35
CA PHE A 331 -22.12 -30.66 -14.37
C PHE A 331 -21.94 -31.56 -13.16
N ASN A 332 -23.07 -32.12 -12.67
CA ASN A 332 -23.07 -33.17 -11.66
C ASN A 332 -24.03 -34.29 -12.14
N PHE A 333 -23.54 -35.54 -12.13
CA PHE A 333 -24.26 -36.71 -12.58
C PHE A 333 -25.06 -37.39 -11.46
#